data_6415a7883f79475a26a29a4d77c901e9
#
_entry.id   6415a7883f79475a26a29a4d77c901e9
#
_cell.length_a   1.000
_cell.length_b   1.000
_cell.length_c   1.000
_cell.angle_alpha   90.00
_cell.angle_beta   90.00
_cell.angle_gamma   90.00
#
_symmetry.space_group_name_H-M   'P 1'
#
loop_
_entity.id
_entity.type
_entity.pdbx_description
1 polymer ?
#
loop_
_entity_poly.entity_id
_entity_poly.type
_entity_poly.pdbx_seq_one_letter_code
_entity_poly.pdbx_strand_id
1 'polypeptide(L)'
;MAPNAVFPRMRCFLLGAALLFLTSGAAADTIVLKNGRRIAALSAVEEGDKVKYMTSAGELSLPKSIVDHIEKGGFVATAGPPGDATANLTIAPPEIRSVGGSEIAEIQRSAVHDGSIDREYIGKLEREARSGNSEASFNAALGHHAASIFELSRGDLEHALSDERTAVTYAPEEPALLMNVAYIYLRRNEFKQALDYLEKANRIAPENPDVSKLAGWAYYGLNKLDQAVAEWKHSLALHPDKELQAALEEALRDKKEEESYKENESSHFKLKYNGAAEPALARDVLRTLEMHFSAIESELNYTPPEPIGVVLYTNEAFVDITRAPSWAGALNDGRIRVPVQGLTSVDAELSRSLKHELTHSFIAQKTRSACMGLAVSCAISVPTWIQEGLAQWMEGYRSGSDAAALAQVSSEGHAISLGKLEGSWTRFDRDTARFAYAWALANIEYIIETDGMGDIERILDRIGQGMATEQALREVLHRDYRDLMESTVAYLRKNYVH
;
A
#
# COMPACT_ATOMS: atom_id res chain seq x y z
N MET A 1 -25.28 -66.39 -60.79
CA MET A 1 -26.27 -65.33 -60.94
C MET A 1 -26.32 -64.52 -59.62
N ALA A 2 -25.92 -63.28 -59.72
CA ALA A 2 -25.99 -62.29 -58.64
C ALA A 2 -27.43 -61.93 -58.24
N PRO A 3 -27.71 -61.19 -57.17
CA PRO A 3 -27.32 -59.79 -57.20
C PRO A 3 -26.77 -59.19 -55.89
N ASN A 4 -26.07 -58.06 -56.14
CA ASN A 4 -25.54 -57.11 -55.21
C ASN A 4 -26.58 -56.55 -54.17
N ALA A 5 -26.17 -56.44 -52.92
CA ALA A 5 -26.78 -55.53 -51.95
C ALA A 5 -25.75 -54.56 -51.45
N VAL A 6 -25.96 -53.28 -51.83
CA VAL A 6 -25.20 -52.12 -51.40
C VAL A 6 -25.66 -51.74 -50.00
N PHE A 7 -24.76 -51.74 -49.01
CA PHE A 7 -25.01 -51.11 -47.69
C PHE A 7 -24.33 -49.73 -47.63
N PRO A 8 -25.01 -48.70 -47.18
CA PRO A 8 -24.41 -47.36 -47.01
C PRO A 8 -23.52 -47.32 -45.77
N ARG A 9 -22.32 -46.82 -45.92
CA ARG A 9 -21.36 -46.53 -44.84
C ARG A 9 -21.91 -45.41 -43.95
N MET A 10 -22.37 -45.78 -42.74
CA MET A 10 -22.69 -44.85 -41.66
C MET A 10 -21.35 -44.38 -41.05
N ARG A 11 -21.01 -43.14 -41.27
CA ARG A 11 -19.90 -42.46 -40.62
C ARG A 11 -20.33 -42.13 -39.18
N CYS A 12 -19.84 -42.90 -38.20
CA CYS A 12 -19.85 -42.55 -36.81
C CYS A 12 -18.91 -41.36 -36.61
N PHE A 13 -19.48 -40.17 -36.41
CA PHE A 13 -18.76 -39.04 -35.80
C PHE A 13 -18.65 -39.36 -34.29
N LEU A 14 -17.46 -39.77 -33.87
CA LEU A 14 -17.07 -39.77 -32.47
C LEU A 14 -16.79 -38.30 -32.11
N LEU A 15 -17.78 -37.62 -31.50
CA LEU A 15 -17.56 -36.41 -30.72
C LEU A 15 -16.80 -36.82 -29.48
N GLY A 16 -15.50 -36.65 -29.52
CA GLY A 16 -14.66 -36.65 -28.33
C GLY A 16 -14.98 -35.39 -27.52
N ALA A 17 -15.82 -35.53 -26.52
CA ALA A 17 -15.95 -34.51 -25.47
C ALA A 17 -14.65 -34.52 -24.68
N ALA A 18 -13.71 -33.64 -25.02
CA ALA A 18 -12.62 -33.29 -24.14
C ALA A 18 -13.25 -32.59 -22.92
N LEU A 19 -13.39 -33.31 -21.80
CA LEU A 19 -13.60 -32.72 -20.50
C LEU A 19 -12.33 -31.95 -20.16
N LEU A 20 -12.31 -30.68 -20.49
CA LEU A 20 -11.45 -29.71 -19.84
C LEU A 20 -11.89 -29.62 -18.37
N PHE A 21 -11.19 -30.31 -17.50
CA PHE A 21 -11.20 -29.97 -16.07
C PHE A 21 -10.57 -28.59 -15.93
N LEU A 22 -11.39 -27.54 -16.10
CA LEU A 22 -11.12 -26.24 -15.55
C LEU A 22 -11.11 -26.43 -14.03
N THR A 23 -9.93 -26.42 -13.44
CA THR A 23 -9.80 -26.14 -12.01
C THR A 23 -10.25 -24.71 -11.83
N SER A 24 -11.57 -24.52 -11.67
CA SER A 24 -12.16 -23.27 -11.24
C SER A 24 -11.68 -23.00 -9.82
N GLY A 25 -10.73 -22.09 -9.65
CA GLY A 25 -10.52 -21.42 -8.39
C GLY A 25 -11.89 -20.93 -7.91
N ALA A 26 -12.23 -21.19 -6.66
CA ALA A 26 -13.53 -20.87 -6.09
C ALA A 26 -13.74 -19.35 -6.14
N ALA A 27 -14.52 -18.89 -7.11
CA ALA A 27 -14.95 -17.50 -7.20
C ALA A 27 -16.03 -17.28 -6.12
N ALA A 28 -15.82 -16.37 -5.18
CA ALA A 28 -16.80 -16.02 -4.17
C ALA A 28 -17.71 -14.89 -4.65
N ASP A 29 -19.02 -15.00 -4.42
CA ASP A 29 -19.98 -13.93 -4.67
C ASP A 29 -20.16 -13.08 -3.40
N THR A 30 -20.51 -11.81 -3.51
CA THR A 30 -20.92 -10.97 -2.38
C THR A 30 -22.36 -10.51 -2.53
N ILE A 31 -23.17 -10.79 -1.50
CA ILE A 31 -24.55 -10.31 -1.41
C ILE A 31 -24.52 -8.98 -0.62
N VAL A 32 -24.90 -7.89 -1.25
CA VAL A 32 -25.03 -6.58 -0.61
C VAL A 32 -26.46 -6.40 -0.13
N LEU A 33 -26.66 -6.13 1.15
CA LEU A 33 -27.95 -5.89 1.75
C LEU A 33 -28.29 -4.39 1.72
N LYS A 34 -29.58 -4.03 1.68
CA LYS A 34 -30.07 -2.64 1.68
C LYS A 34 -29.63 -1.80 2.91
N ASN A 35 -29.25 -2.46 3.99
CA ASN A 35 -28.68 -1.80 5.17
C ASN A 35 -27.15 -1.61 5.09
N GLY A 36 -26.56 -1.88 3.92
CA GLY A 36 -25.12 -1.77 3.66
C GLY A 36 -24.29 -2.98 4.11
N ARG A 37 -24.89 -3.98 4.80
CA ARG A 37 -24.14 -5.19 5.18
C ARG A 37 -23.85 -6.04 3.95
N ARG A 38 -22.69 -6.71 3.96
CA ARG A 38 -22.19 -7.56 2.89
C ARG A 38 -22.02 -8.99 3.40
N ILE A 39 -22.41 -9.96 2.60
CA ILE A 39 -22.34 -11.41 2.93
C ILE A 39 -21.53 -12.09 1.83
N ALA A 40 -20.37 -12.62 2.18
CA ALA A 40 -19.55 -13.42 1.27
C ALA A 40 -20.14 -14.82 1.11
N ALA A 41 -20.21 -15.32 -0.12
CA ALA A 41 -20.76 -16.62 -0.47
C ALA A 41 -19.92 -17.29 -1.56
N LEU A 42 -19.76 -18.61 -1.50
CA LEU A 42 -19.10 -19.38 -2.57
C LEU A 42 -19.84 -19.23 -3.89
N SER A 43 -21.15 -19.08 -3.83
CA SER A 43 -22.01 -18.71 -4.96
C SER A 43 -23.32 -18.13 -4.43
N ALA A 44 -23.93 -17.19 -5.14
CA ALA A 44 -25.24 -16.64 -4.83
C ALA A 44 -26.11 -16.58 -6.09
N VAL A 45 -27.37 -16.99 -5.99
CA VAL A 45 -28.31 -16.99 -7.12
C VAL A 45 -29.65 -16.43 -6.65
N GLU A 46 -30.26 -15.58 -7.44
CA GLU A 46 -31.65 -15.13 -7.23
C GLU A 46 -32.62 -16.21 -7.69
N GLU A 47 -33.50 -16.65 -6.79
CA GLU A 47 -34.52 -17.63 -7.08
C GLU A 47 -35.88 -17.17 -6.52
N GLY A 48 -36.70 -16.61 -7.37
CA GLY A 48 -38.00 -16.07 -7.00
C GLY A 48 -37.89 -14.84 -6.07
N ASP A 49 -38.43 -14.96 -4.85
CA ASP A 49 -38.43 -13.95 -3.79
C ASP A 49 -37.25 -14.07 -2.82
N LYS A 50 -36.30 -14.98 -3.11
CA LYS A 50 -35.13 -15.27 -2.28
C LYS A 50 -33.82 -15.18 -3.06
N VAL A 51 -32.76 -14.94 -2.33
CA VAL A 51 -31.38 -15.14 -2.77
C VAL A 51 -30.84 -16.37 -2.04
N LYS A 52 -30.60 -17.46 -2.79
CA LYS A 52 -29.89 -18.63 -2.29
C LYS A 52 -28.41 -18.44 -2.45
N TYR A 53 -27.65 -18.82 -1.44
CA TYR A 53 -26.21 -18.71 -1.47
C TYR A 53 -25.53 -19.86 -0.74
N MET A 54 -24.39 -20.27 -1.27
CA MET A 54 -23.58 -21.35 -0.74
C MET A 54 -22.49 -20.79 0.16
N THR A 55 -22.34 -21.38 1.33
CA THR A 55 -21.22 -21.10 2.25
C THR A 55 -20.44 -22.39 2.52
N SER A 56 -19.31 -22.31 3.20
CA SER A 56 -18.59 -23.49 3.68
C SER A 56 -19.42 -24.38 4.64
N ALA A 57 -20.46 -23.80 5.25
CA ALA A 57 -21.38 -24.50 6.14
C ALA A 57 -22.61 -25.08 5.42
N GLY A 58 -22.79 -24.85 4.10
CA GLY A 58 -23.90 -25.31 3.28
C GLY A 58 -24.72 -24.21 2.63
N GLU A 59 -25.86 -24.60 2.01
CA GLU A 59 -26.74 -23.65 1.32
C GLU A 59 -27.64 -22.92 2.34
N LEU A 60 -27.65 -21.59 2.22
CA LEU A 60 -28.50 -20.66 2.98
C LEU A 60 -29.37 -19.83 2.04
N SER A 61 -30.36 -19.14 2.57
CA SER A 61 -31.20 -18.22 1.77
C SER A 61 -31.60 -16.97 2.53
N LEU A 62 -31.69 -15.86 1.81
CA LEU A 62 -32.17 -14.56 2.29
C LEU A 62 -33.38 -14.11 1.48
N PRO A 63 -34.33 -13.37 2.09
CA PRO A 63 -35.38 -12.69 1.34
C PRO A 63 -34.76 -11.67 0.38
N LYS A 64 -35.16 -11.69 -0.90
CA LYS A 64 -34.69 -10.70 -1.90
C LYS A 64 -35.03 -9.26 -1.49
N SER A 65 -36.09 -9.08 -0.69
CA SER A 65 -36.52 -7.75 -0.22
C SER A 65 -35.47 -7.01 0.63
N ILE A 66 -34.55 -7.73 1.29
CA ILE A 66 -33.47 -7.13 2.09
C ILE A 66 -32.14 -7.05 1.32
N VAL A 67 -32.06 -7.66 0.14
CA VAL A 67 -30.87 -7.63 -0.71
C VAL A 67 -30.95 -6.41 -1.64
N ASP A 68 -29.86 -5.69 -1.76
CA ASP A 68 -29.72 -4.59 -2.73
C ASP A 68 -29.26 -5.14 -4.08
N HIS A 69 -28.12 -5.80 -4.12
CA HIS A 69 -27.60 -6.48 -5.31
C HIS A 69 -26.63 -7.60 -4.96
N ILE A 70 -26.26 -8.42 -5.96
CA ILE A 70 -25.25 -9.47 -5.84
C ILE A 70 -24.08 -9.13 -6.73
N GLU A 71 -22.89 -8.98 -6.13
CA GLU A 71 -21.63 -8.89 -6.85
C GLU A 71 -21.15 -10.28 -7.19
N LYS A 72 -21.08 -10.60 -8.49
CA LYS A 72 -20.73 -11.93 -8.98
C LYS A 72 -19.22 -12.11 -9.18
N GLY A 73 -18.74 -13.25 -8.68
CA GLY A 73 -17.48 -13.85 -9.09
C GLY A 73 -16.25 -12.99 -8.92
N GLY A 74 -15.77 -12.85 -7.69
CA GLY A 74 -14.40 -12.33 -7.45
C GLY A 74 -13.35 -13.37 -7.85
N PHE A 75 -12.28 -12.96 -8.47
CA PHE A 75 -11.03 -13.70 -8.51
C PHE A 75 -10.44 -13.66 -7.10
N VAL A 76 -9.88 -14.76 -6.58
CA VAL A 76 -8.98 -14.70 -5.43
C VAL A 76 -7.70 -14.05 -5.92
N ALA A 77 -7.75 -12.75 -6.12
CA ALA A 77 -6.54 -11.97 -6.23
C ALA A 77 -6.13 -11.69 -4.78
N THR A 78 -4.95 -12.08 -4.45
CA THR A 78 -4.17 -11.45 -3.40
C THR A 78 -4.39 -9.95 -3.51
N ALA A 79 -4.59 -9.32 -2.39
CA ALA A 79 -4.97 -7.94 -2.17
C ALA A 79 -4.74 -6.99 -3.35
N GLY A 80 -5.70 -6.13 -3.57
CA GLY A 80 -5.45 -4.88 -4.31
C GLY A 80 -4.31 -4.10 -3.63
N PRO A 81 -3.74 -3.10 -4.32
CA PRO A 81 -2.70 -2.25 -3.74
C PRO A 81 -3.12 -1.84 -2.34
N PRO A 82 -2.17 -1.67 -1.40
CA PRO A 82 -2.49 -1.25 -0.04
C PRO A 82 -3.52 -0.14 -0.18
N GLY A 83 -4.73 -0.44 0.31
CA GLY A 83 -5.88 0.42 0.04
C GLY A 83 -5.51 1.82 0.41
N ASP A 84 -5.81 2.76 -0.45
CA ASP A 84 -5.51 4.20 -0.34
C ASP A 84 -6.01 4.86 0.97
N ALA A 85 -6.25 4.11 2.03
CA ALA A 85 -6.64 4.67 3.32
C ALA A 85 -5.59 5.64 3.87
N THR A 86 -4.30 5.39 3.57
CA THR A 86 -3.23 6.34 3.85
C THR A 86 -2.89 7.24 2.67
N ALA A 87 -3.18 6.83 1.43
CA ALA A 87 -2.90 7.61 0.23
C ALA A 87 -3.84 8.81 0.05
N ASN A 88 -5.02 8.79 0.70
CA ASN A 88 -5.97 9.92 0.65
C ASN A 88 -5.78 10.94 1.78
N LEU A 89 -4.77 10.79 2.61
CA LEU A 89 -4.57 11.67 3.75
C LEU A 89 -3.57 12.76 3.40
N THR A 90 -4.09 13.81 2.79
CA THR A 90 -3.35 15.02 2.45
C THR A 90 -2.95 15.78 3.71
N ILE A 91 -1.83 15.38 4.33
CA ILE A 91 -1.16 16.27 5.29
C ILE A 91 -0.24 17.16 4.47
N ALA A 92 -0.65 18.40 4.21
CA ALA A 92 0.27 19.39 3.70
C ALA A 92 1.33 19.70 4.77
N PRO A 93 2.61 19.92 4.40
CA PRO A 93 3.59 20.45 5.35
C PRO A 93 3.03 21.70 6.02
N PRO A 94 3.19 21.83 7.36
CA PRO A 94 2.76 23.04 8.04
C PRO A 94 3.47 24.25 7.42
N GLU A 95 2.71 25.28 7.10
CA GLU A 95 3.29 26.53 6.63
C GLU A 95 3.89 27.29 7.80
N ILE A 96 5.07 27.89 7.60
CA ILE A 96 5.59 28.88 8.53
C ILE A 96 4.66 30.10 8.47
N ARG A 97 3.88 30.33 9.51
CA ARG A 97 3.07 31.54 9.65
C ARG A 97 3.98 32.71 9.95
N SER A 98 4.20 33.55 8.94
CA SER A 98 5.15 34.62 9.01
C SER A 98 4.69 35.83 9.84
N VAL A 99 5.66 36.43 10.52
CA VAL A 99 5.61 37.83 10.98
C VAL A 99 6.25 38.67 9.86
N GLY A 100 5.50 39.06 8.81
CA GLY A 100 5.98 39.92 7.73
C GLY A 100 6.21 39.21 6.38
N GLY A 101 5.17 39.08 5.55
CA GLY A 101 5.10 38.19 4.39
C GLY A 101 6.06 38.44 3.20
N SER A 102 6.69 39.62 3.03
CA SER A 102 7.57 39.88 1.88
C SER A 102 9.02 39.43 2.10
N GLU A 103 9.54 39.58 3.29
CA GLU A 103 10.94 39.26 3.63
C GLU A 103 11.19 37.77 3.67
N ILE A 104 10.26 36.99 4.24
CA ILE A 104 10.31 35.53 4.24
C ILE A 104 10.30 34.97 2.82
N ALA A 105 9.43 35.49 1.96
CA ALA A 105 9.36 35.06 0.56
C ALA A 105 10.65 35.40 -0.22
N GLU A 106 11.36 36.44 0.18
CA GLU A 106 12.66 36.83 -0.42
C GLU A 106 13.75 35.83 -0.01
N ILE A 107 13.84 35.51 1.30
CA ILE A 107 14.81 34.53 1.81
C ILE A 107 14.60 33.19 1.15
N GLN A 108 13.35 32.70 1.10
CA GLN A 108 13.03 31.42 0.49
C GLN A 108 13.41 31.38 -1.01
N ARG A 109 13.11 32.44 -1.77
CA ARG A 109 13.46 32.54 -3.18
C ARG A 109 14.96 32.65 -3.41
N SER A 110 15.70 33.26 -2.48
CA SER A 110 17.15 33.36 -2.56
C SER A 110 17.87 32.10 -2.14
N ALA A 111 17.28 31.34 -1.19
CA ALA A 111 17.81 30.05 -0.74
C ALA A 111 17.57 28.92 -1.76
N VAL A 112 16.49 29.02 -2.55
CA VAL A 112 16.13 28.03 -3.58
C VAL A 112 15.71 28.77 -4.85
N HIS A 113 16.54 28.68 -5.88
CA HIS A 113 16.27 29.27 -7.19
C HIS A 113 16.85 28.40 -8.32
N ASP A 114 16.34 28.56 -9.52
CA ASP A 114 16.78 27.84 -10.73
C ASP A 114 16.81 26.29 -10.53
N GLY A 115 15.89 25.75 -9.71
CA GLY A 115 15.81 24.32 -9.43
C GLY A 115 16.95 23.76 -8.58
N SER A 116 17.64 24.61 -7.82
CA SER A 116 18.75 24.24 -6.93
C SER A 116 18.76 25.03 -5.62
N ILE A 117 19.42 24.48 -4.61
CA ILE A 117 19.63 25.13 -3.31
C ILE A 117 20.91 25.96 -3.40
N ASP A 118 20.81 27.26 -3.05
CA ASP A 118 21.97 28.13 -2.90
C ASP A 118 22.62 27.98 -1.51
N ARG A 119 23.52 27.01 -1.39
CA ARG A 119 24.25 26.76 -0.15
C ARG A 119 25.19 27.88 0.26
N GLU A 120 25.64 28.74 -0.68
CA GLU A 120 26.46 29.90 -0.37
C GLU A 120 25.63 31.00 0.32
N TYR A 121 24.42 31.24 -0.19
CA TYR A 121 23.47 32.19 0.41
C TYR A 121 23.06 31.71 1.83
N ILE A 122 22.70 30.43 2.00
CA ILE A 122 22.38 29.87 3.34
C ILE A 122 23.58 30.01 4.28
N GLY A 123 24.80 29.70 3.84
CA GLY A 123 26.01 29.91 4.62
C GLY A 123 26.30 31.37 4.97
N LYS A 124 25.83 32.34 4.17
CA LYS A 124 25.85 33.75 4.55
C LYS A 124 24.89 34.03 5.72
N LEU A 125 23.64 33.54 5.65
CA LEU A 125 22.67 33.72 6.73
C LEU A 125 23.16 33.07 8.05
N GLU A 126 23.80 31.91 7.98
CA GLU A 126 24.42 31.27 9.16
C GLU A 126 25.52 32.12 9.79
N ARG A 127 26.37 32.77 8.95
CA ARG A 127 27.42 33.66 9.44
C ARG A 127 26.84 34.89 10.14
N GLU A 128 25.76 35.44 9.61
CA GLU A 128 25.03 36.58 10.20
C GLU A 128 24.40 36.18 11.53
N ALA A 129 23.81 34.97 11.61
CA ALA A 129 23.22 34.43 12.84
C ALA A 129 24.23 34.27 14.00
N ARG A 130 25.52 34.07 13.70
CA ARG A 130 26.58 34.02 14.73
C ARG A 130 26.74 35.28 15.55
N SER A 131 26.18 36.40 15.09
CA SER A 131 26.17 37.67 15.83
C SER A 131 25.28 37.63 17.08
N GLY A 132 24.45 36.60 17.24
CA GLY A 132 23.50 36.44 18.36
C GLY A 132 22.20 37.26 18.19
N ASN A 133 21.98 37.85 17.01
CA ASN A 133 20.74 38.56 16.70
C ASN A 133 19.62 37.51 16.41
N SER A 134 18.49 37.63 17.08
CA SER A 134 17.34 36.72 16.93
C SER A 134 16.75 36.74 15.51
N GLU A 135 16.72 37.91 14.88
CA GLU A 135 16.25 38.07 13.50
C GLU A 135 17.19 37.35 12.50
N ALA A 136 18.52 37.55 12.64
CA ALA A 136 19.49 36.85 11.81
C ALA A 136 19.44 35.31 12.03
N SER A 137 19.19 34.88 13.27
CA SER A 137 18.98 33.44 13.57
C SER A 137 17.72 32.92 12.90
N PHE A 138 16.63 33.67 12.95
CA PHE A 138 15.39 33.29 12.27
C PHE A 138 15.56 33.26 10.75
N ASN A 139 16.30 34.18 10.16
CA ASN A 139 16.61 34.19 8.73
C ASN A 139 17.44 32.96 8.33
N ALA A 140 18.40 32.53 9.14
CA ALA A 140 19.14 31.29 8.91
C ALA A 140 18.21 30.07 9.00
N ALA A 141 17.29 30.04 9.97
CA ALA A 141 16.26 28.99 10.05
C ALA A 141 15.41 28.93 8.79
N LEU A 142 14.96 30.07 8.26
CA LEU A 142 14.17 30.14 7.01
C LEU A 142 14.95 29.65 5.78
N GLY A 143 16.25 29.93 5.70
CA GLY A 143 17.11 29.43 4.62
C GLY A 143 17.20 27.91 4.61
N HIS A 144 17.44 27.30 5.76
CA HIS A 144 17.44 25.84 5.91
C HIS A 144 16.06 25.24 5.69
N HIS A 145 15.01 25.86 6.20
CA HIS A 145 13.64 25.42 5.96
C HIS A 145 13.29 25.42 4.46
N ALA A 146 13.67 26.46 3.72
CA ALA A 146 13.46 26.50 2.27
C ALA A 146 14.18 25.34 1.56
N ALA A 147 15.44 25.05 1.96
CA ALA A 147 16.18 23.90 1.45
C ALA A 147 15.48 22.58 1.77
N SER A 148 15.01 22.41 3.00
CA SER A 148 14.25 21.22 3.45
C SER A 148 12.99 21.02 2.61
N ILE A 149 12.18 22.06 2.39
CA ILE A 149 10.97 21.97 1.55
C ILE A 149 11.31 21.61 0.11
N PHE A 150 12.40 22.16 -0.44
CA PHE A 150 12.85 21.78 -1.78
C PHE A 150 13.25 20.31 -1.84
N GLU A 151 14.01 19.81 -0.89
CA GLU A 151 14.42 18.41 -0.79
C GLU A 151 13.22 17.47 -0.59
N LEU A 152 12.26 17.88 0.24
CA LEU A 152 10.97 17.15 0.40
C LEU A 152 10.22 17.05 -0.94
N SER A 153 10.21 18.11 -1.75
CA SER A 153 9.56 18.08 -3.05
C SER A 153 10.21 17.12 -4.04
N ARG A 154 11.47 16.75 -3.78
CA ARG A 154 12.23 15.75 -4.54
C ARG A 154 12.24 14.37 -3.91
N GLY A 155 11.59 14.20 -2.77
CA GLY A 155 11.56 12.95 -2.01
C GLY A 155 12.83 12.67 -1.19
N ASP A 156 13.78 13.60 -1.16
CA ASP A 156 15.02 13.44 -0.39
C ASP A 156 14.80 13.72 1.10
N LEU A 157 14.24 12.73 1.80
CA LEU A 157 13.87 12.85 3.22
C LEU A 157 15.08 12.97 4.15
N GLU A 158 16.25 12.46 3.75
CA GLU A 158 17.46 12.52 4.58
C GLU A 158 18.01 13.94 4.66
N HIS A 159 18.22 14.58 3.48
CA HIS A 159 18.70 15.95 3.44
C HIS A 159 17.63 16.90 3.98
N ALA A 160 16.35 16.69 3.64
CA ALA A 160 15.25 17.47 4.19
C ALA A 160 15.23 17.44 5.74
N LEU A 161 15.39 16.26 6.35
CA LEU A 161 15.46 16.13 7.80
C LEU A 161 16.69 16.85 8.39
N SER A 162 17.82 16.74 7.72
CA SER A 162 19.06 17.42 8.14
C SER A 162 18.91 18.94 8.16
N ASP A 163 18.38 19.51 7.07
CA ASP A 163 18.16 20.94 6.96
C ASP A 163 17.06 21.43 7.92
N GLU A 164 15.94 20.72 8.04
CA GLU A 164 14.87 21.11 8.95
C GLU A 164 15.31 21.05 10.43
N ARG A 165 16.10 20.04 10.81
CA ARG A 165 16.69 20.00 12.16
C ARG A 165 17.68 21.14 12.39
N THR A 166 18.43 21.52 11.38
CA THR A 166 19.31 22.69 11.44
C THR A 166 18.48 23.97 11.61
N ALA A 167 17.37 24.11 10.88
CA ALA A 167 16.44 25.23 11.06
C ALA A 167 15.94 25.32 12.51
N VAL A 168 15.56 24.18 13.13
CA VAL A 168 15.15 24.13 14.55
C VAL A 168 16.27 24.55 15.48
N THR A 169 17.55 24.34 15.16
CA THR A 169 18.65 24.84 16.05
C THR A 169 18.75 26.35 16.06
N TYR A 170 18.37 27.02 14.96
CA TYR A 170 18.35 28.48 14.88
C TYR A 170 17.08 29.11 15.43
N ALA A 171 15.94 28.42 15.38
CA ALA A 171 14.66 28.89 15.87
C ALA A 171 13.91 27.76 16.64
N PRO A 172 14.37 27.36 17.85
CA PRO A 172 13.85 26.21 18.57
C PRO A 172 12.44 26.36 19.12
N GLU A 173 11.95 27.60 19.22
CA GLU A 173 10.62 27.95 19.72
C GLU A 173 9.59 28.16 18.58
N GLU A 174 9.96 27.86 17.31
CA GLU A 174 9.05 28.00 16.17
C GLU A 174 8.27 26.68 15.96
N PRO A 175 6.95 26.67 16.26
CA PRO A 175 6.15 25.42 16.19
C PRO A 175 6.10 24.83 14.80
N ALA A 176 6.12 25.67 13.74
CA ALA A 176 6.05 25.20 12.37
C ALA A 176 7.27 24.35 11.99
N LEU A 177 8.47 24.74 12.42
CA LEU A 177 9.69 23.96 12.17
C LEU A 177 9.67 22.63 12.92
N LEU A 178 9.20 22.63 14.17
CA LEU A 178 9.05 21.39 14.94
C LEU A 178 8.03 20.44 14.31
N MET A 179 6.91 20.96 13.81
CA MET A 179 5.91 20.20 13.08
C MET A 179 6.45 19.65 11.76
N ASN A 180 7.29 20.41 11.06
CA ASN A 180 7.93 19.94 9.82
C ASN A 180 8.92 18.81 10.08
N VAL A 181 9.75 18.90 11.13
CA VAL A 181 10.59 17.76 11.53
C VAL A 181 9.74 16.54 11.84
N ALA A 182 8.65 16.70 12.59
CA ALA A 182 7.73 15.61 12.89
C ALA A 182 7.09 15.04 11.62
N TYR A 183 6.67 15.91 10.70
CA TYR A 183 6.13 15.49 9.39
C TYR A 183 7.15 14.66 8.59
N ILE A 184 8.43 15.05 8.58
CA ILE A 184 9.46 14.26 7.90
C ILE A 184 9.65 12.90 8.59
N TYR A 185 9.62 12.86 9.92
CA TYR A 185 9.66 11.58 10.65
C TYR A 185 8.45 10.70 10.37
N LEU A 186 7.23 11.28 10.26
CA LEU A 186 6.04 10.53 9.83
C LEU A 186 6.24 9.93 8.43
N ARG A 187 6.78 10.71 7.49
CA ARG A 187 7.12 10.25 6.14
C ARG A 187 8.14 9.10 6.13
N ARG A 188 8.97 9.01 7.17
CA ARG A 188 9.96 7.95 7.37
C ARG A 188 9.41 6.77 8.18
N ASN A 189 8.15 6.79 8.59
CA ASN A 189 7.53 5.85 9.53
C ASN A 189 8.23 5.79 10.90
N GLU A 190 8.94 6.83 11.26
CA GLU A 190 9.63 6.99 12.56
C GLU A 190 8.70 7.70 13.55
N PHE A 191 7.56 7.05 13.85
CA PHE A 191 6.43 7.65 14.56
C PHE A 191 6.76 8.12 15.99
N LYS A 192 7.66 7.43 16.70
CA LYS A 192 8.08 7.83 18.04
C LYS A 192 8.86 9.14 18.02
N GLN A 193 9.80 9.25 17.07
CA GLN A 193 10.57 10.48 16.87
C GLN A 193 9.66 11.65 16.48
N ALA A 194 8.64 11.40 15.64
CA ALA A 194 7.63 12.41 15.33
C ALA A 194 6.93 12.93 16.56
N LEU A 195 6.49 12.04 17.47
CA LEU A 195 5.81 12.42 18.72
C LEU A 195 6.69 13.27 19.63
N ASP A 196 8.01 13.03 19.70
CA ASP A 196 8.93 13.82 20.51
C ASP A 196 8.97 15.31 20.08
N TYR A 197 8.88 15.56 18.78
CA TYR A 197 8.83 16.91 18.21
C TYR A 197 7.44 17.52 18.34
N LEU A 198 6.38 16.74 18.16
CA LEU A 198 5.00 17.21 18.32
C LEU A 198 4.67 17.55 19.76
N GLU A 199 5.23 16.85 20.75
CA GLU A 199 5.12 17.22 22.15
C GLU A 199 5.75 18.58 22.43
N LYS A 200 6.91 18.88 21.84
CA LYS A 200 7.53 20.20 21.93
C LYS A 200 6.66 21.27 21.27
N ALA A 201 6.17 21.02 20.06
CA ALA A 201 5.28 21.93 19.34
C ALA A 201 3.99 22.21 20.13
N ASN A 202 3.40 21.18 20.74
CA ASN A 202 2.18 21.30 21.55
C ASN A 202 2.37 22.16 22.80
N ARG A 203 3.54 22.11 23.44
CA ARG A 203 3.84 23.00 24.58
C ARG A 203 3.88 24.46 24.19
N ILE A 204 4.29 24.77 22.97
CA ILE A 204 4.42 26.14 22.45
C ILE A 204 3.09 26.63 21.88
N ALA A 205 2.40 25.77 21.14
CA ALA A 205 1.17 26.11 20.40
C ALA A 205 0.06 25.06 20.61
N PRO A 206 -0.52 24.95 21.80
CA PRO A 206 -1.51 23.91 22.14
C PRO A 206 -2.83 24.03 21.36
N GLU A 207 -3.17 25.22 20.87
CA GLU A 207 -4.36 25.48 20.07
C GLU A 207 -4.11 25.36 18.54
N ASN A 208 -2.94 24.84 18.13
CA ASN A 208 -2.66 24.62 16.72
C ASN A 208 -3.23 23.26 16.27
N PRO A 209 -4.26 23.24 15.37
CA PRO A 209 -4.90 22.00 14.95
C PRO A 209 -3.95 21.01 14.24
N ASP A 210 -2.90 21.53 13.58
CA ASP A 210 -1.96 20.69 12.83
C ASP A 210 -1.08 19.84 13.76
N VAL A 211 -0.81 20.31 14.98
CA VAL A 211 -0.07 19.53 15.98
C VAL A 211 -0.83 18.25 16.32
N SER A 212 -2.09 18.37 16.71
CA SER A 212 -2.93 17.20 17.01
C SER A 212 -3.26 16.36 15.80
N LYS A 213 -3.38 16.97 14.61
CA LYS A 213 -3.53 16.26 13.35
C LYS A 213 -2.34 15.31 13.11
N LEU A 214 -1.12 15.84 13.20
CA LEU A 214 0.12 15.06 13.01
C LEU A 214 0.33 14.02 14.13
N ALA A 215 0.03 14.37 15.39
CA ALA A 215 0.12 13.44 16.52
C ALA A 215 -0.84 12.24 16.35
N GLY A 216 -2.06 12.49 15.89
CA GLY A 216 -3.01 11.44 15.56
C GLY A 216 -2.47 10.46 14.52
N TRP A 217 -1.78 10.97 13.49
CA TRP A 217 -1.12 10.13 12.50
C TRP A 217 0.02 9.29 13.08
N ALA A 218 0.84 9.88 13.94
CA ALA A 218 1.90 9.14 14.62
C ALA A 218 1.33 8.00 15.48
N TYR A 219 0.26 8.28 16.23
CA TYR A 219 -0.43 7.26 17.04
C TYR A 219 -1.12 6.19 16.19
N TYR A 220 -1.71 6.56 15.06
CA TYR A 220 -2.30 5.60 14.13
C TYR A 220 -1.24 4.64 13.57
N GLY A 221 -0.10 5.18 13.13
CA GLY A 221 1.04 4.38 12.66
C GLY A 221 1.63 3.45 13.73
N LEU A 222 1.55 3.83 15.02
CA LEU A 222 1.91 2.98 16.16
C LEU A 222 0.81 1.99 16.56
N ASN A 223 -0.28 1.89 15.82
CA ASN A 223 -1.46 1.08 16.15
C ASN A 223 -2.09 1.44 17.51
N LYS A 224 -2.03 2.72 17.90
CA LYS A 224 -2.59 3.27 19.13
C LYS A 224 -3.87 4.03 18.83
N LEU A 225 -4.94 3.30 18.47
CA LEU A 225 -6.18 3.87 17.96
C LEU A 225 -6.86 4.84 18.93
N ASP A 226 -6.79 4.59 20.25
CA ASP A 226 -7.39 5.47 21.25
C ASP A 226 -6.76 6.86 21.24
N GLN A 227 -5.44 6.93 21.19
CA GLN A 227 -4.69 8.18 21.13
C GLN A 227 -4.91 8.87 19.79
N ALA A 228 -4.87 8.13 18.67
CA ALA A 228 -5.13 8.69 17.35
C ALA A 228 -6.51 9.36 17.28
N VAL A 229 -7.55 8.66 17.73
CA VAL A 229 -8.94 9.17 17.78
C VAL A 229 -9.05 10.40 18.68
N ALA A 230 -8.37 10.42 19.82
CA ALA A 230 -8.40 11.57 20.74
C ALA A 230 -7.78 12.82 20.10
N GLU A 231 -6.60 12.66 19.49
CA GLU A 231 -5.88 13.75 18.82
C GLU A 231 -6.64 14.28 17.60
N TRP A 232 -7.18 13.41 16.76
CA TRP A 232 -7.96 13.83 15.59
C TRP A 232 -9.27 14.53 15.96
N LYS A 233 -9.96 14.09 17.03
CA LYS A 233 -11.12 14.81 17.56
C LYS A 233 -10.74 16.19 18.07
N HIS A 234 -9.59 16.34 18.74
CA HIS A 234 -9.11 17.62 19.20
C HIS A 234 -8.78 18.54 18.02
N SER A 235 -8.03 18.07 17.02
CA SER A 235 -7.74 18.82 15.81
C SER A 235 -9.01 19.31 15.10
N LEU A 236 -10.00 18.43 14.89
CA LEU A 236 -11.27 18.75 14.23
C LEU A 236 -12.14 19.73 15.04
N ALA A 237 -12.02 19.74 16.37
CA ALA A 237 -12.69 20.72 17.21
C ALA A 237 -12.10 22.13 17.04
N LEU A 238 -10.79 22.22 16.78
CA LEU A 238 -10.10 23.47 16.51
C LEU A 238 -10.32 23.96 15.07
N HIS A 239 -10.26 23.07 14.10
CA HIS A 239 -10.44 23.39 12.69
C HIS A 239 -11.11 22.24 11.91
N PRO A 240 -12.23 22.47 11.21
CA PRO A 240 -12.88 21.47 10.39
C PRO A 240 -12.00 21.04 9.19
N ASP A 241 -11.79 19.73 9.05
CA ASP A 241 -11.03 19.11 7.97
C ASP A 241 -11.77 17.87 7.49
N LYS A 242 -12.24 17.86 6.23
CA LYS A 242 -13.07 16.75 5.70
C LYS A 242 -12.29 15.45 5.54
N GLU A 243 -11.01 15.54 5.21
CA GLU A 243 -10.16 14.36 5.01
C GLU A 243 -9.83 13.75 6.36
N LEU A 244 -9.48 14.56 7.34
CA LEU A 244 -9.27 14.12 8.72
C LEU A 244 -10.54 13.53 9.33
N GLN A 245 -11.72 14.08 9.00
CA GLN A 245 -13.00 13.52 9.43
C GLN A 245 -13.22 12.11 8.88
N ALA A 246 -12.90 11.87 7.61
CA ALA A 246 -13.00 10.54 6.99
C ALA A 246 -12.06 9.52 7.67
N ALA A 247 -10.81 9.93 7.94
CA ALA A 247 -9.85 9.10 8.65
C ALA A 247 -10.30 8.78 10.10
N LEU A 248 -10.86 9.77 10.78
CA LEU A 248 -11.43 9.56 12.13
C LEU A 248 -12.58 8.56 12.10
N GLU A 249 -13.48 8.64 11.11
CA GLU A 249 -14.60 7.71 10.98
C GLU A 249 -14.12 6.29 10.72
N GLU A 250 -13.07 6.11 9.93
CA GLU A 250 -12.44 4.81 9.70
C GLU A 250 -11.83 4.26 10.99
N ALA A 251 -11.01 5.05 11.68
CA ALA A 251 -10.41 4.64 12.94
C ALA A 251 -11.44 4.32 14.03
N LEU A 252 -12.58 5.00 14.02
CA LEU A 252 -13.68 4.71 14.94
C LEU A 252 -14.39 3.38 14.61
N ARG A 253 -14.52 3.03 13.34
CA ARG A 253 -15.04 1.70 12.94
C ARG A 253 -14.07 0.60 13.38
N ASP A 254 -12.78 0.76 13.10
CA ASP A 254 -11.73 -0.15 13.56
C ASP A 254 -11.77 -0.33 15.08
N LYS A 255 -11.76 0.79 15.80
CA LYS A 255 -11.80 0.75 17.27
C LYS A 255 -13.01 0.01 17.80
N LYS A 256 -14.21 0.30 17.28
CA LYS A 256 -15.46 -0.34 17.72
C LYS A 256 -15.43 -1.85 17.51
N GLU A 257 -14.90 -2.30 16.39
CA GLU A 257 -14.78 -3.73 16.08
C GLU A 257 -13.70 -4.38 16.97
N GLU A 258 -12.56 -3.73 17.11
CA GLU A 258 -11.41 -4.24 17.85
C GLU A 258 -11.53 -4.11 19.38
N GLU A 259 -12.57 -3.48 19.91
CA GLU A 259 -12.75 -3.22 21.36
C GLU A 259 -12.73 -4.51 22.19
N SER A 260 -13.23 -5.62 21.62
CA SER A 260 -13.27 -6.94 22.27
C SER A 260 -12.09 -7.85 21.87
N TYR A 261 -11.18 -7.38 21.03
CA TYR A 261 -10.09 -8.19 20.52
C TYR A 261 -9.01 -8.42 21.57
N LYS A 262 -8.41 -9.59 21.53
CA LYS A 262 -7.20 -9.93 22.28
C LYS A 262 -5.98 -9.48 21.52
N GLU A 263 -4.92 -9.15 22.24
CA GLU A 263 -3.65 -8.73 21.67
C GLU A 263 -2.54 -9.72 22.03
N ASN A 264 -1.72 -10.06 21.05
CA ASN A 264 -0.47 -10.79 21.20
C ASN A 264 0.64 -10.01 20.48
N GLU A 265 1.84 -10.03 21.05
CA GLU A 265 3.01 -9.37 20.46
C GLU A 265 4.12 -10.38 20.20
N SER A 266 4.95 -10.07 19.20
CA SER A 266 6.22 -10.72 18.93
C SER A 266 7.29 -9.66 18.68
N SER A 267 8.48 -10.05 18.17
CA SER A 267 9.58 -9.11 17.96
C SER A 267 9.23 -8.00 16.95
N HIS A 268 8.49 -8.36 15.89
CA HIS A 268 8.22 -7.46 14.78
C HIS A 268 6.74 -7.20 14.54
N PHE A 269 5.85 -7.80 15.33
CA PHE A 269 4.40 -7.71 15.10
C PHE A 269 3.60 -7.43 16.35
N LYS A 270 2.53 -6.63 16.16
CA LYS A 270 1.43 -6.48 17.13
C LYS A 270 0.16 -7.03 16.49
N LEU A 271 -0.32 -8.14 17.01
CA LEU A 271 -1.46 -8.86 16.45
C LEU A 271 -2.69 -8.71 17.35
N LYS A 272 -3.78 -8.24 16.75
CA LYS A 272 -5.10 -8.23 17.37
C LYS A 272 -6.00 -9.28 16.72
N TYR A 273 -6.83 -9.96 17.50
CA TYR A 273 -7.73 -10.97 17.00
C TYR A 273 -9.01 -11.06 17.80
N ASN A 274 -10.13 -11.35 17.14
CA ASN A 274 -11.40 -11.60 17.80
C ASN A 274 -11.26 -12.74 18.79
N GLY A 275 -11.81 -12.57 20.00
CA GLY A 275 -11.74 -13.58 21.05
C GLY A 275 -12.40 -14.92 20.73
N ALA A 276 -13.20 -15.00 19.65
CA ALA A 276 -13.73 -16.22 19.08
C ALA A 276 -12.70 -16.99 18.23
N ALA A 277 -11.64 -16.30 17.74
CA ALA A 277 -10.54 -16.99 17.09
C ALA A 277 -9.71 -17.77 18.13
N GLU A 278 -9.28 -18.97 17.77
CA GLU A 278 -8.49 -19.79 18.70
C GLU A 278 -7.14 -19.13 19.01
N PRO A 279 -6.74 -19.07 20.30
CA PRO A 279 -5.41 -18.54 20.67
C PRO A 279 -4.24 -19.28 20.01
N ALA A 280 -4.48 -20.53 19.58
CA ALA A 280 -3.50 -21.32 18.82
C ALA A 280 -3.24 -20.70 17.44
N LEU A 281 -4.30 -20.35 16.70
CA LEU A 281 -4.18 -19.68 15.39
C LEU A 281 -3.41 -18.36 15.49
N ALA A 282 -3.69 -17.53 16.49
CA ALA A 282 -2.98 -16.27 16.69
C ALA A 282 -1.46 -16.46 16.90
N ARG A 283 -1.06 -17.49 17.67
CA ARG A 283 0.36 -17.84 17.84
C ARG A 283 1.00 -18.38 16.56
N ASP A 284 0.24 -19.19 15.81
CA ASP A 284 0.73 -19.76 14.53
C ASP A 284 0.89 -18.67 13.48
N VAL A 285 -0.03 -17.69 13.42
CA VAL A 285 0.08 -16.51 12.54
C VAL A 285 1.33 -15.70 12.89
N LEU A 286 1.56 -15.37 14.17
CA LEU A 286 2.76 -14.64 14.58
C LEU A 286 4.05 -15.40 14.22
N ARG A 287 4.11 -16.71 14.46
CA ARG A 287 5.27 -17.53 14.09
C ARG A 287 5.50 -17.54 12.58
N THR A 288 4.44 -17.64 11.79
CA THR A 288 4.51 -17.62 10.33
C THR A 288 4.97 -16.26 9.83
N LEU A 289 4.46 -15.17 10.40
CA LEU A 289 4.89 -13.81 10.06
C LEU A 289 6.35 -13.56 10.40
N GLU A 290 6.84 -14.00 11.58
CA GLU A 290 8.26 -13.86 11.94
C GLU A 290 9.18 -14.65 10.98
N MET A 291 8.76 -15.85 10.57
CA MET A 291 9.48 -16.62 9.55
C MET A 291 9.54 -15.88 8.20
N HIS A 292 8.41 -15.33 7.76
CA HIS A 292 8.34 -14.57 6.52
C HIS A 292 9.09 -13.24 6.62
N PHE A 293 9.06 -12.58 7.79
CA PHE A 293 9.82 -11.36 8.05
C PHE A 293 11.31 -11.58 7.80
N SER A 294 11.88 -12.60 8.42
CA SER A 294 13.31 -12.92 8.25
C SER A 294 13.67 -13.27 6.81
N ALA A 295 12.77 -13.94 6.08
CA ALA A 295 12.98 -14.25 4.66
C ALA A 295 12.96 -12.98 3.78
N ILE A 296 11.98 -12.09 3.97
CA ILE A 296 11.86 -10.84 3.18
C ILE A 296 12.98 -9.86 3.57
N GLU A 297 13.32 -9.76 4.86
CA GLU A 297 14.44 -8.97 5.36
C GLU A 297 15.75 -9.34 4.65
N SER A 298 16.01 -10.65 4.53
CA SER A 298 17.20 -11.15 3.83
C SER A 298 17.18 -10.84 2.33
N GLU A 299 16.02 -10.95 1.69
CA GLU A 299 15.88 -10.70 0.24
C GLU A 299 15.98 -9.22 -0.11
N LEU A 300 15.39 -8.33 0.70
CA LEU A 300 15.34 -6.88 0.45
C LEU A 300 16.42 -6.09 1.19
N ASN A 301 17.30 -6.78 1.95
CA ASN A 301 18.35 -6.16 2.77
C ASN A 301 17.84 -4.93 3.55
N TYR A 302 16.65 -5.06 4.15
CA TYR A 302 15.97 -3.98 4.85
C TYR A 302 15.17 -4.49 6.04
N THR A 303 15.30 -3.83 7.18
CA THR A 303 14.57 -4.14 8.42
C THR A 303 13.59 -3.00 8.72
N PRO A 304 12.28 -3.25 8.73
CA PRO A 304 11.28 -2.30 9.21
C PRO A 304 11.59 -1.82 10.64
N PRO A 305 11.62 -0.49 10.91
CA PRO A 305 12.04 0.05 12.21
C PRO A 305 11.00 -0.10 13.32
N GLU A 306 9.72 -0.26 12.96
CA GLU A 306 8.62 -0.34 13.92
C GLU A 306 7.81 -1.62 13.74
N PRO A 307 7.25 -2.17 14.83
CA PRO A 307 6.40 -3.35 14.76
C PRO A 307 5.19 -3.15 13.84
N ILE A 308 4.94 -4.13 12.99
CA ILE A 308 3.85 -4.11 12.02
C ILE A 308 2.54 -4.55 12.71
N GLY A 309 1.49 -3.75 12.55
CA GLY A 309 0.15 -4.09 13.05
C GLY A 309 -0.50 -5.18 12.19
N VAL A 310 -1.09 -6.17 12.85
CA VAL A 310 -1.83 -7.26 12.20
C VAL A 310 -3.18 -7.42 12.87
N VAL A 311 -4.26 -7.55 12.11
CA VAL A 311 -5.59 -7.75 12.66
C VAL A 311 -6.27 -8.92 11.99
N LEU A 312 -6.71 -9.88 12.79
CA LEU A 312 -7.47 -11.04 12.31
C LEU A 312 -8.96 -10.80 12.55
N TYR A 313 -9.72 -10.78 11.47
CA TYR A 313 -11.16 -10.53 11.47
C TYR A 313 -11.98 -11.78 11.19
N THR A 314 -13.27 -11.74 11.53
CA THR A 314 -14.25 -12.58 10.84
C THR A 314 -14.42 -12.10 9.40
N ASN A 315 -14.95 -12.94 8.50
CA ASN A 315 -15.14 -12.52 7.10
C ASN A 315 -16.09 -11.33 6.97
N GLU A 316 -17.15 -11.30 7.80
CA GLU A 316 -18.11 -10.21 7.82
C GLU A 316 -17.44 -8.90 8.29
N ALA A 317 -16.72 -8.93 9.40
CA ALA A 317 -16.02 -7.77 9.93
C ALA A 317 -14.96 -7.25 8.95
N PHE A 318 -14.22 -8.16 8.30
CA PHE A 318 -13.24 -7.78 7.28
C PHE A 318 -13.88 -6.98 6.14
N VAL A 319 -14.98 -7.47 5.57
CA VAL A 319 -15.67 -6.79 4.45
C VAL A 319 -16.32 -5.48 4.92
N ASP A 320 -16.95 -5.46 6.09
CA ASP A 320 -17.63 -4.27 6.62
C ASP A 320 -16.64 -3.13 6.92
N ILE A 321 -15.44 -3.47 7.41
CA ILE A 321 -14.41 -2.48 7.78
C ILE A 321 -13.61 -2.02 6.58
N THR A 322 -13.06 -2.96 5.81
CA THR A 322 -12.12 -2.64 4.73
C THR A 322 -12.83 -2.17 3.47
N ARG A 323 -14.12 -2.50 3.32
CA ARG A 323 -14.87 -2.36 2.07
C ARG A 323 -14.16 -3.01 0.87
N ALA A 324 -13.25 -3.91 1.17
CA ALA A 324 -12.54 -4.68 0.16
C ALA A 324 -13.53 -5.52 -0.66
N PRO A 325 -13.24 -5.77 -1.93
CA PRO A 325 -14.01 -6.71 -2.72
C PRO A 325 -14.05 -8.07 -2.03
N SER A 326 -15.15 -8.82 -2.19
CA SER A 326 -15.35 -10.12 -1.54
C SER A 326 -14.31 -11.20 -1.86
N TRP A 327 -13.53 -10.95 -2.87
CA TRP A 327 -12.44 -11.81 -3.32
C TRP A 327 -11.08 -11.46 -2.70
N ALA A 328 -10.97 -10.37 -1.94
CA ALA A 328 -9.73 -10.03 -1.27
C ALA A 328 -9.46 -10.98 -0.11
N GLY A 329 -8.38 -11.74 -0.19
CA GLY A 329 -7.96 -12.70 0.84
C GLY A 329 -7.27 -12.04 2.03
N ALA A 330 -6.77 -10.82 1.86
CA ALA A 330 -6.18 -9.98 2.89
C ALA A 330 -6.07 -8.54 2.37
N LEU A 331 -5.62 -7.61 3.19
CA LEU A 331 -5.41 -6.21 2.82
C LEU A 331 -4.30 -5.61 3.68
N ASN A 332 -3.48 -4.74 3.08
CA ASN A 332 -2.52 -3.93 3.81
C ASN A 332 -2.80 -2.43 3.55
N ASP A 333 -3.28 -1.74 4.56
CA ASP A 333 -3.53 -0.29 4.59
C ASP A 333 -2.65 0.43 5.62
N GLY A 334 -1.45 -0.11 5.86
CA GLY A 334 -0.57 0.24 6.98
C GLY A 334 -0.66 -0.76 8.13
N ARG A 335 -1.72 -1.57 8.17
CA ARG A 335 -1.87 -2.76 9.00
C ARG A 335 -2.24 -3.95 8.10
N ILE A 336 -1.73 -5.12 8.41
CA ILE A 336 -2.10 -6.35 7.71
C ILE A 336 -3.45 -6.82 8.27
N ARG A 337 -4.49 -6.82 7.44
CA ARG A 337 -5.86 -7.20 7.80
C ARG A 337 -6.22 -8.52 7.13
N VAL A 338 -6.58 -9.51 7.91
CA VAL A 338 -6.78 -10.89 7.42
C VAL A 338 -8.10 -11.47 7.91
N PRO A 339 -8.98 -11.92 7.03
CA PRO A 339 -10.15 -12.71 7.42
C PRO A 339 -9.73 -14.15 7.74
N VAL A 340 -10.07 -14.64 8.93
CA VAL A 340 -9.63 -15.98 9.41
C VAL A 340 -10.78 -16.86 9.86
N GLN A 341 -12.01 -16.58 9.45
CA GLN A 341 -13.19 -17.32 9.90
C GLN A 341 -13.10 -18.81 9.56
N GLY A 342 -13.28 -19.64 10.57
CA GLY A 342 -13.27 -21.10 10.43
C GLY A 342 -11.88 -21.74 10.36
N LEU A 343 -10.81 -20.96 10.39
CA LEU A 343 -9.45 -21.48 10.45
C LEU A 343 -9.03 -21.74 11.90
N THR A 344 -8.40 -22.90 12.13
CA THR A 344 -7.84 -23.30 13.43
C THR A 344 -6.33 -23.31 13.45
N SER A 345 -5.69 -23.26 12.27
CA SER A 345 -4.25 -23.21 12.05
C SER A 345 -3.94 -22.49 10.75
N VAL A 346 -2.70 -22.06 10.58
CA VAL A 346 -2.21 -21.47 9.34
C VAL A 346 -2.02 -22.56 8.29
N ASP A 347 -2.82 -22.53 7.24
CA ASP A 347 -2.64 -23.36 6.05
C ASP A 347 -1.70 -22.70 5.03
N ALA A 348 -1.46 -23.39 3.93
CA ALA A 348 -0.57 -22.90 2.88
C ALA A 348 -1.09 -21.62 2.17
N GLU A 349 -2.41 -21.47 2.08
CA GLU A 349 -3.04 -20.30 1.45
C GLU A 349 -2.91 -19.07 2.34
N LEU A 350 -3.30 -19.19 3.61
CA LEU A 350 -3.11 -18.12 4.59
C LEU A 350 -1.64 -17.73 4.73
N SER A 351 -0.72 -18.72 4.78
CA SER A 351 0.71 -18.44 4.85
C SER A 351 1.22 -17.61 3.66
N ARG A 352 0.77 -17.92 2.44
CA ARG A 352 1.10 -17.13 1.25
C ARG A 352 0.53 -15.71 1.33
N SER A 353 -0.76 -15.58 1.69
CA SER A 353 -1.40 -14.27 1.84
C SER A 353 -0.68 -13.40 2.88
N LEU A 354 -0.29 -13.97 4.02
CA LEU A 354 0.50 -13.27 5.03
C LEU A 354 1.85 -12.79 4.48
N LYS A 355 2.53 -13.62 3.68
CA LYS A 355 3.80 -13.23 3.05
C LYS A 355 3.63 -12.13 2.02
N HIS A 356 2.55 -12.17 1.25
CA HIS A 356 2.16 -11.15 0.27
C HIS A 356 1.98 -9.78 0.95
N GLU A 357 1.08 -9.70 1.94
CA GLU A 357 0.79 -8.46 2.64
C GLU A 357 2.00 -7.93 3.41
N LEU A 358 2.80 -8.83 3.97
CA LEU A 358 4.03 -8.44 4.62
C LEU A 358 5.04 -7.84 3.62
N THR A 359 5.11 -8.36 2.40
CA THR A 359 5.96 -7.78 1.34
C THR A 359 5.55 -6.34 1.02
N HIS A 360 4.25 -6.04 0.96
CA HIS A 360 3.78 -4.66 0.80
C HIS A 360 4.23 -3.77 1.97
N SER A 361 4.17 -4.26 3.21
CA SER A 361 4.69 -3.51 4.37
C SER A 361 6.19 -3.20 4.24
N PHE A 362 6.99 -4.15 3.78
CA PHE A 362 8.42 -3.94 3.54
C PHE A 362 8.69 -2.94 2.43
N ILE A 363 8.00 -3.07 1.29
CA ILE A 363 8.13 -2.13 0.16
C ILE A 363 7.79 -0.72 0.62
N ALA A 364 6.63 -0.55 1.27
CA ALA A 364 6.16 0.75 1.73
C ALA A 364 7.14 1.41 2.71
N GLN A 365 7.68 0.65 3.67
CA GLN A 365 8.62 1.17 4.64
C GLN A 365 10.01 1.42 4.05
N LYS A 366 10.51 0.52 3.19
CA LYS A 366 11.81 0.65 2.52
C LYS A 366 11.85 1.88 1.61
N THR A 367 10.82 2.08 0.82
CA THR A 367 10.76 3.22 -0.10
C THR A 367 10.38 4.51 0.61
N ARG A 368 10.02 4.43 1.89
CA ARG A 368 9.53 5.58 2.66
C ARG A 368 8.39 6.31 1.93
N SER A 369 7.78 5.58 1.01
CA SER A 369 6.65 6.02 0.18
C SER A 369 5.34 5.98 0.95
N ALA A 370 5.36 6.15 2.26
CA ALA A 370 4.16 6.62 2.91
C ALA A 370 3.88 7.99 2.30
N CYS A 371 3.16 7.98 1.18
CA CYS A 371 2.46 9.15 0.68
C CYS A 371 1.42 9.55 1.72
N MET A 372 1.87 9.97 2.88
CA MET A 372 1.05 10.73 3.80
C MET A 372 0.93 12.12 3.20
N GLY A 373 0.02 12.19 2.24
CA GLY A 373 -0.63 13.36 1.70
C GLY A 373 0.20 14.63 1.54
N LEU A 374 0.89 14.76 0.42
CA LEU A 374 1.13 16.08 -0.16
C LEU A 374 0.00 16.37 -1.14
N ALA A 375 -0.67 17.52 -1.01
CA ALA A 375 -1.61 18.06 -1.98
C ALA A 375 -0.95 18.42 -3.34
N VAL A 376 0.34 18.23 -3.46
CA VAL A 376 1.08 18.29 -4.71
C VAL A 376 1.40 16.85 -5.07
N SER A 377 0.50 16.27 -5.89
CA SER A 377 0.76 15.07 -6.66
C SER A 377 1.79 14.14 -5.99
N CYS A 378 1.34 13.24 -5.12
CA CYS A 378 2.09 12.02 -4.81
C CYS A 378 2.26 11.24 -6.12
N ALA A 379 3.02 11.82 -7.03
CA ALA A 379 3.33 11.22 -8.30
C ALA A 379 4.34 10.07 -8.17
N ILE A 380 4.82 9.78 -6.95
CA ILE A 380 5.92 8.85 -6.75
C ILE A 380 5.56 7.90 -5.62
N SER A 381 4.53 7.10 -5.82
CA SER A 381 4.36 5.83 -5.13
C SER A 381 5.07 4.73 -5.92
N VAL A 382 5.52 3.68 -5.25
CA VAL A 382 5.98 2.48 -5.97
C VAL A 382 4.84 2.01 -6.87
N PRO A 383 5.06 1.84 -8.18
CA PRO A 383 4.02 1.39 -9.08
C PRO A 383 3.37 0.09 -8.63
N THR A 384 2.06 0.00 -8.82
CA THR A 384 1.31 -1.20 -8.47
C THR A 384 1.92 -2.46 -9.10
N TRP A 385 2.40 -2.39 -10.35
CA TRP A 385 3.01 -3.54 -11.01
C TRP A 385 4.30 -4.02 -10.32
N ILE A 386 5.10 -3.11 -9.70
CA ILE A 386 6.28 -3.51 -8.90
C ILE A 386 5.82 -4.14 -7.59
N GLN A 387 4.86 -3.50 -6.91
CA GLN A 387 4.36 -3.99 -5.63
C GLN A 387 3.79 -5.40 -5.75
N GLU A 388 2.86 -5.57 -6.67
CA GLU A 388 2.14 -6.84 -6.88
C GLU A 388 3.06 -7.93 -7.47
N GLY A 389 3.90 -7.55 -8.43
CA GLY A 389 4.85 -8.50 -9.02
C GLY A 389 5.85 -9.03 -8.00
N LEU A 390 6.40 -8.14 -7.15
CA LEU A 390 7.35 -8.54 -6.12
C LEU A 390 6.67 -9.35 -5.00
N ALA A 391 5.47 -8.98 -4.58
CA ALA A 391 4.70 -9.72 -3.59
C ALA A 391 4.40 -11.15 -4.09
N GLN A 392 3.94 -11.32 -5.32
CA GLN A 392 3.71 -12.63 -5.94
C GLN A 392 5.02 -13.45 -6.04
N TRP A 393 6.13 -12.82 -6.45
CA TRP A 393 7.42 -13.49 -6.51
C TRP A 393 7.86 -13.99 -5.12
N MET A 394 7.70 -13.16 -4.09
CA MET A 394 8.00 -13.50 -2.69
C MET A 394 7.12 -14.65 -2.16
N GLU A 395 5.86 -14.75 -2.60
CA GLU A 395 4.98 -15.89 -2.29
C GLU A 395 5.48 -17.22 -2.89
N GLY A 396 6.36 -17.15 -3.89
CA GLY A 396 6.89 -18.29 -4.63
C GLY A 396 6.24 -18.52 -5.98
N TYR A 397 5.36 -17.61 -6.46
CA TYR A 397 4.82 -17.70 -7.81
C TYR A 397 5.90 -17.44 -8.86
N ARG A 398 5.72 -18.10 -10.03
CA ARG A 398 6.56 -17.95 -11.21
C ARG A 398 5.68 -17.91 -12.45
N SER A 399 6.14 -17.23 -13.49
CA SER A 399 5.36 -16.93 -14.69
C SER A 399 5.05 -18.13 -15.60
N GLY A 400 5.63 -19.28 -15.30
CA GLY A 400 5.60 -20.45 -16.22
C GLY A 400 4.21 -20.86 -16.70
N SER A 401 3.18 -20.79 -15.83
CA SER A 401 1.80 -21.15 -16.21
C SER A 401 1.16 -20.16 -17.18
N ASP A 402 1.54 -18.89 -17.16
CA ASP A 402 0.94 -17.82 -17.95
C ASP A 402 1.85 -17.36 -19.11
N ALA A 403 3.10 -17.84 -19.15
CA ALA A 403 4.14 -17.39 -20.05
C ALA A 403 3.75 -17.43 -21.53
N ALA A 404 3.11 -18.51 -21.98
CA ALA A 404 2.68 -18.65 -23.37
C ALA A 404 1.60 -17.62 -23.73
N ALA A 405 0.60 -17.44 -22.85
CA ALA A 405 -0.46 -16.46 -23.04
C ALA A 405 0.08 -15.03 -23.04
N LEU A 406 0.97 -14.69 -22.10
CA LEU A 406 1.62 -13.39 -22.02
C LEU A 406 2.46 -13.09 -23.28
N ALA A 407 3.24 -14.06 -23.75
CA ALA A 407 4.05 -13.92 -24.94
C ALA A 407 3.19 -13.74 -26.21
N GLN A 408 2.04 -14.43 -26.30
CA GLN A 408 1.10 -14.30 -27.41
C GLN A 408 0.45 -12.90 -27.41
N VAL A 409 -0.18 -12.49 -26.30
CA VAL A 409 -0.84 -11.19 -26.17
C VAL A 409 0.11 -10.04 -26.49
N SER A 410 1.37 -10.16 -26.05
CA SER A 410 2.40 -9.17 -26.35
C SER A 410 2.76 -9.13 -27.83
N SER A 411 2.85 -10.29 -28.50
CA SER A 411 3.18 -10.36 -29.94
C SER A 411 2.07 -9.81 -30.84
N GLU A 412 0.83 -9.84 -30.35
CA GLU A 412 -0.34 -9.27 -31.03
C GLU A 412 -0.48 -7.75 -30.79
N GLY A 413 0.41 -7.15 -30.01
CA GLY A 413 0.40 -5.73 -29.68
C GLY A 413 -0.67 -5.33 -28.63
N HIS A 414 -1.23 -6.31 -27.91
CA HIS A 414 -2.29 -6.11 -26.91
C HIS A 414 -1.78 -6.03 -25.49
N ALA A 415 -0.45 -6.13 -25.26
CA ALA A 415 0.11 -5.99 -23.92
C ALA A 415 -0.14 -4.60 -23.33
N ILE A 416 -0.56 -4.57 -22.07
CA ILE A 416 -0.73 -3.31 -21.34
C ILE A 416 0.65 -2.74 -21.02
N SER A 417 0.90 -1.48 -21.36
CA SER A 417 2.17 -0.83 -21.03
C SER A 417 2.35 -0.70 -19.52
N LEU A 418 3.57 -0.86 -19.01
CA LEU A 418 3.87 -0.75 -17.58
C LEU A 418 3.49 0.62 -17.00
N GLY A 419 3.60 1.69 -17.78
CA GLY A 419 3.13 3.02 -17.38
C GLY A 419 1.62 3.10 -17.08
N LYS A 420 0.79 2.25 -17.72
CA LYS A 420 -0.64 2.13 -17.39
C LYS A 420 -0.90 1.27 -16.16
N LEU A 421 0.08 0.49 -15.74
CA LEU A 421 0.03 -0.38 -14.57
C LEU A 421 0.66 0.26 -13.32
N GLU A 422 1.04 1.54 -13.38
CA GLU A 422 1.57 2.27 -12.22
C GLU A 422 0.49 2.56 -11.18
N GLY A 423 -0.71 2.95 -11.62
CA GLY A 423 -1.82 3.31 -10.75
C GLY A 423 -2.65 2.12 -10.25
N SER A 424 -3.71 2.43 -9.51
CA SER A 424 -4.61 1.43 -8.94
C SER A 424 -5.35 0.61 -10.01
N TRP A 425 -5.48 -0.70 -9.76
CA TRP A 425 -6.17 -1.66 -10.65
C TRP A 425 -7.60 -1.95 -10.21
N THR A 426 -8.13 -1.28 -9.20
CA THR A 426 -9.47 -1.51 -8.67
C THR A 426 -10.59 -1.30 -9.68
N ARG A 427 -10.32 -0.57 -10.77
CA ARG A 427 -11.26 -0.33 -11.87
C ARG A 427 -11.11 -1.29 -13.06
N PHE A 428 -10.15 -2.19 -13.01
CA PHE A 428 -9.97 -3.18 -14.07
C PHE A 428 -11.08 -4.23 -14.00
N ASP A 429 -11.55 -4.67 -15.16
CA ASP A 429 -12.35 -5.88 -15.23
C ASP A 429 -11.49 -7.11 -14.89
N ARG A 430 -12.14 -8.24 -14.67
CA ARG A 430 -11.50 -9.47 -14.20
C ARG A 430 -10.36 -9.95 -15.08
N ASP A 431 -10.54 -9.90 -16.39
CA ASP A 431 -9.54 -10.44 -17.34
C ASP A 431 -8.35 -9.49 -17.45
N THR A 432 -8.60 -8.18 -17.47
CA THR A 432 -7.57 -7.15 -17.43
C THR A 432 -6.76 -7.22 -16.13
N ALA A 433 -7.43 -7.38 -14.97
CA ALA A 433 -6.75 -7.54 -13.68
C ALA A 433 -5.86 -8.79 -13.66
N ARG A 434 -6.39 -9.94 -14.09
CA ARG A 434 -5.62 -11.18 -14.18
C ARG A 434 -4.38 -11.04 -15.07
N PHE A 435 -4.52 -10.40 -16.21
CA PHE A 435 -3.38 -10.12 -17.10
C PHE A 435 -2.37 -9.20 -16.40
N ALA A 436 -2.83 -8.13 -15.74
CA ALA A 436 -1.97 -7.18 -15.03
C ALA A 436 -1.13 -7.86 -13.94
N TYR A 437 -1.74 -8.73 -13.12
CA TYR A 437 -1.03 -9.52 -12.10
C TYR A 437 0.03 -10.45 -12.70
N ALA A 438 -0.35 -11.23 -13.72
CA ALA A 438 0.58 -12.14 -14.39
C ALA A 438 1.72 -11.37 -15.09
N TRP A 439 1.41 -10.23 -15.70
CA TRP A 439 2.37 -9.39 -16.38
C TRP A 439 3.33 -8.70 -15.40
N ALA A 440 2.84 -8.24 -14.26
CA ALA A 440 3.65 -7.69 -13.17
C ALA A 440 4.66 -8.73 -12.66
N LEU A 441 4.18 -9.93 -12.33
CA LEU A 441 5.04 -11.04 -11.93
C LEU A 441 6.12 -11.34 -12.97
N ALA A 442 5.75 -11.41 -14.26
CA ALA A 442 6.70 -11.74 -15.33
C ALA A 442 7.82 -10.70 -15.47
N ASN A 443 7.50 -9.40 -15.33
CA ASN A 443 8.52 -8.36 -15.41
C ASN A 443 9.44 -8.37 -14.18
N ILE A 444 8.90 -8.59 -12.99
CA ILE A 444 9.72 -8.71 -11.77
C ILE A 444 10.58 -9.98 -11.81
N GLU A 445 10.02 -11.12 -12.19
CA GLU A 445 10.78 -12.36 -12.33
C GLU A 445 11.93 -12.19 -13.34
N TYR A 446 11.67 -11.56 -14.49
CA TYR A 446 12.70 -11.26 -15.46
C TYR A 446 13.85 -10.43 -14.86
N ILE A 447 13.53 -9.34 -14.17
CA ILE A 447 14.57 -8.49 -13.53
C ILE A 447 15.39 -9.31 -12.53
N ILE A 448 14.72 -10.05 -11.65
CA ILE A 448 15.40 -10.82 -10.59
C ILE A 448 16.31 -11.91 -11.20
N GLU A 449 15.83 -12.63 -12.21
CA GLU A 449 16.57 -13.74 -12.83
C GLU A 449 17.73 -13.27 -13.73
N THR A 450 17.67 -12.05 -14.27
CA THR A 450 18.70 -11.54 -15.19
C THR A 450 19.65 -10.54 -14.55
N ASP A 451 19.13 -9.66 -13.69
CA ASP A 451 19.87 -8.55 -13.10
C ASP A 451 20.06 -8.74 -11.59
N GLY A 452 19.20 -9.54 -10.95
CA GLY A 452 19.30 -9.90 -9.52
C GLY A 452 18.41 -9.07 -8.61
N MET A 453 18.17 -9.60 -7.38
CA MET A 453 17.37 -8.92 -6.36
C MET A 453 17.97 -7.56 -5.97
N GLY A 454 19.29 -7.42 -5.98
CA GLY A 454 19.97 -6.15 -5.67
C GLY A 454 19.59 -5.00 -6.62
N ASP A 455 19.16 -5.30 -7.85
CA ASP A 455 18.66 -4.26 -8.77
C ASP A 455 17.23 -3.85 -8.42
N ILE A 456 16.38 -4.78 -7.96
CA ILE A 456 15.09 -4.44 -7.37
C ILE A 456 15.28 -3.52 -6.15
N GLU A 457 16.22 -3.83 -5.25
CA GLU A 457 16.53 -2.99 -4.10
C GLU A 457 16.92 -1.57 -4.53
N ARG A 458 17.83 -1.43 -5.51
CA ARG A 458 18.26 -0.13 -6.03
C ARG A 458 17.12 0.65 -6.69
N ILE A 459 16.24 -0.02 -7.46
CA ILE A 459 15.05 0.59 -8.05
C ILE A 459 14.13 1.13 -6.95
N LEU A 460 13.85 0.34 -5.92
CA LEU A 460 13.03 0.76 -4.79
C LEU A 460 13.67 1.96 -4.05
N ASP A 461 14.98 1.95 -3.84
CA ASP A 461 15.69 3.06 -3.20
C ASP A 461 15.61 4.35 -4.03
N ARG A 462 15.74 4.27 -5.36
CA ARG A 462 15.59 5.43 -6.26
C ARG A 462 14.16 5.98 -6.26
N ILE A 463 13.18 5.10 -6.28
CA ILE A 463 11.76 5.49 -6.17
C ILE A 463 11.50 6.13 -4.81
N GLY A 464 12.03 5.56 -3.73
CA GLY A 464 11.93 6.13 -2.38
C GLY A 464 12.58 7.51 -2.22
N GLN A 465 13.60 7.81 -3.04
CA GLN A 465 14.23 9.12 -3.16
C GLN A 465 13.47 10.11 -4.04
N GLY A 466 12.30 9.71 -4.55
CA GLY A 466 11.46 10.59 -5.34
C GLY A 466 11.68 10.50 -6.86
N MET A 467 12.46 9.54 -7.34
CA MET A 467 12.70 9.35 -8.76
C MET A 467 11.49 8.68 -9.43
N ALA A 468 11.10 9.17 -10.61
CA ALA A 468 10.08 8.51 -11.42
C ALA A 468 10.54 7.09 -11.80
N THR A 469 9.62 6.12 -11.79
CA THR A 469 9.94 4.70 -11.96
C THR A 469 10.70 4.42 -13.25
N GLU A 470 10.25 4.95 -14.38
CA GLU A 470 10.94 4.71 -15.66
C GLU A 470 12.36 5.31 -15.66
N GLN A 471 12.58 6.41 -14.94
CA GLN A 471 13.90 6.97 -14.76
C GLN A 471 14.77 6.08 -13.87
N ALA A 472 14.21 5.53 -12.77
CA ALA A 472 14.91 4.57 -11.92
C ALA A 472 15.32 3.31 -12.70
N LEU A 473 14.44 2.78 -13.57
CA LEU A 473 14.76 1.65 -14.44
C LEU A 473 15.89 1.98 -15.42
N ARG A 474 15.88 3.17 -16.03
CA ARG A 474 16.97 3.61 -16.93
C ARG A 474 18.29 3.76 -16.20
N GLU A 475 18.28 4.27 -14.98
CA GLU A 475 19.51 4.45 -14.19
C GLU A 475 20.08 3.12 -13.70
N VAL A 476 19.23 2.19 -13.25
CA VAL A 476 19.66 0.93 -12.64
C VAL A 476 19.84 -0.16 -13.68
N LEU A 477 18.87 -0.36 -14.58
CA LEU A 477 18.85 -1.46 -15.56
C LEU A 477 19.29 -1.03 -16.95
N HIS A 478 19.48 0.27 -17.20
CA HIS A 478 19.72 0.84 -18.54
C HIS A 478 18.62 0.49 -19.57
N ARG A 479 17.37 0.35 -19.09
CA ARG A 479 16.18 -0.01 -19.88
C ARG A 479 15.03 0.93 -19.58
N ASP A 480 14.25 1.29 -20.59
CA ASP A 480 12.95 1.93 -20.40
C ASP A 480 11.83 0.88 -20.30
N TYR A 481 10.57 1.33 -20.14
CA TYR A 481 9.43 0.41 -20.05
C TYR A 481 9.27 -0.47 -21.28
N ARG A 482 9.53 0.06 -22.47
CA ARG A 482 9.41 -0.72 -23.70
C ARG A 482 10.50 -1.78 -23.78
N ASP A 483 11.74 -1.40 -23.52
CA ASP A 483 12.88 -2.32 -23.55
C ASP A 483 12.72 -3.43 -22.50
N LEU A 484 12.21 -3.09 -21.32
CA LEU A 484 11.90 -4.05 -20.26
C LEU A 484 10.84 -5.05 -20.72
N MET A 485 9.72 -4.56 -21.26
CA MET A 485 8.63 -5.42 -21.75
C MET A 485 9.08 -6.36 -22.89
N GLU A 486 9.82 -5.85 -23.87
CA GLU A 486 10.36 -6.66 -24.98
C GLU A 486 11.32 -7.74 -24.46
N SER A 487 12.19 -7.40 -23.53
CA SER A 487 13.12 -8.32 -22.89
C SER A 487 12.40 -9.40 -22.06
N THR A 488 11.36 -9.01 -21.31
CA THR A 488 10.52 -9.95 -20.55
C THR A 488 9.86 -10.97 -21.49
N VAL A 489 9.29 -10.53 -22.62
CA VAL A 489 8.69 -11.46 -23.61
C VAL A 489 9.73 -12.43 -24.18
N ALA A 490 10.93 -11.93 -24.49
CA ALA A 490 12.01 -12.78 -24.97
C ALA A 490 12.43 -13.82 -23.91
N TYR A 491 12.51 -13.41 -22.64
CA TYR A 491 12.78 -14.29 -21.49
C TYR A 491 11.70 -15.38 -21.35
N LEU A 492 10.42 -15.01 -21.38
CA LEU A 492 9.31 -15.96 -21.27
C LEU A 492 9.34 -17.00 -22.38
N ARG A 493 9.55 -16.55 -23.63
CA ARG A 493 9.67 -17.46 -24.79
C ARG A 493 10.84 -18.44 -24.65
N LYS A 494 11.99 -17.94 -24.19
CA LYS A 494 13.19 -18.76 -24.07
C LYS A 494 13.07 -19.82 -22.97
N ASN A 495 12.46 -19.47 -21.83
CA ASN A 495 12.49 -20.31 -20.63
C ASN A 495 11.24 -21.16 -20.42
N TYR A 496 10.09 -20.79 -21.00
CA TYR A 496 8.79 -21.41 -20.69
C TYR A 496 7.97 -21.81 -21.90
N VAL A 497 8.25 -21.29 -23.10
CA VAL A 497 7.47 -21.60 -24.29
C VAL A 497 8.31 -22.51 -25.19
N HIS A 498 7.98 -23.83 -25.20
CA HIS A 498 8.68 -24.86 -25.94
C HIS A 498 7.89 -25.31 -27.19
#